data_daacf58888d094d20e3f1d7a0ea0c959
#
_entry.id   daacf58888d094d20e3f1d7a0ea0c959
#
_cell.length_a   1.000
_cell.length_b   1.000
_cell.length_c   1.000
_cell.angle_alpha   90.00
_cell.angle_beta   90.00
_cell.angle_gamma   90.00
#
_symmetry.space_group_name_H-M   'P 1'
#
loop_
_entity.id
_entity.type
_entity.pdbx_description
1 polymer ?
#
loop_
_entity_poly.entity_id
_entity_poly.type
_entity_poly.pdbx_seq_one_letter_code
_entity_poly.pdbx_strand_id
1 'polypeptide(L)'
;MSCEPIWSLDVKYAGKSTVEKLSDLRDAMKKNKAQIHLMTALDEIAWLFNLRGNDIVNNPVFLSYALITQDEAYLYVQKEAIKEDTKMGKEVCAALAEAKVQVKEYAEFLQDVAALKNEKVLLERKKASFAVCESIDASCRIIDEMNPCATMKAVKNATEIENMRKAHLKDGIAVTKFMYWLKHTIGTCDMTEMTAAHKIEELRAEQGNYIEPSFVTIAAYKENAAMCHYHPSDEVCKKLKPEGLLLVDSGGQYLEGTTDITRTYALGPL
;
A
#
# COMPACT_ATOMS: atom_id res chain seq x y z
N MET A 1 -12.27 -12.48 8.91
CA MET A 1 -11.57 -11.70 7.88
C MET A 1 -11.30 -10.34 8.50
N SER A 2 -10.16 -9.69 8.22
CA SER A 2 -9.90 -8.33 8.74
C SER A 2 -10.95 -7.35 8.22
N CYS A 3 -11.32 -6.34 9.01
CA CYS A 3 -12.36 -5.36 8.69
C CYS A 3 -12.00 -4.00 9.32
N GLU A 4 -10.77 -3.55 9.00
CA GLU A 4 -10.27 -2.26 9.47
C GLU A 4 -10.95 -1.10 8.73
N PRO A 5 -11.07 0.08 9.36
CA PRO A 5 -11.72 1.22 8.75
C PRO A 5 -11.07 1.64 7.41
N ILE A 6 -11.91 1.82 6.40
CA ILE A 6 -11.51 2.40 5.11
C ILE A 6 -11.58 3.92 5.21
N TRP A 7 -10.61 4.62 4.64
CA TRP A 7 -10.53 6.07 4.62
C TRP A 7 -10.15 6.62 3.24
N SER A 8 -10.53 7.86 2.97
CA SER A 8 -10.31 8.51 1.68
C SER A 8 -8.98 9.26 1.67
N LEU A 9 -8.17 9.06 0.63
CA LEU A 9 -6.97 9.85 0.36
C LEU A 9 -7.35 11.10 -0.46
N ASP A 10 -7.09 12.28 0.10
CA ASP A 10 -7.38 13.55 -0.55
C ASP A 10 -6.65 13.70 -1.90
N VAL A 11 -7.33 14.28 -2.87
CA VAL A 11 -6.81 14.55 -4.23
C VAL A 11 -5.52 15.39 -4.21
N LYS A 12 -5.31 16.23 -3.18
CA LYS A 12 -4.03 16.97 -3.01
C LYS A 12 -2.81 16.04 -2.86
N TYR A 13 -3.02 14.77 -2.48
CA TYR A 13 -1.97 13.75 -2.44
C TYR A 13 -1.97 12.89 -3.71
N ALA A 14 -3.16 12.53 -4.22
CA ALA A 14 -3.33 11.64 -5.36
C ALA A 14 -3.18 12.34 -6.73
N GLY A 15 -3.43 13.65 -6.80
CA GLY A 15 -3.33 14.46 -8.02
C GLY A 15 -4.42 14.25 -9.07
N LYS A 16 -5.16 13.15 -8.98
CA LYS A 16 -6.33 12.83 -9.82
C LYS A 16 -7.46 12.29 -8.96
N SER A 17 -8.67 12.70 -9.26
CA SER A 17 -9.89 12.17 -8.64
C SER A 17 -10.17 10.73 -9.11
N THR A 18 -11.01 10.03 -8.36
CA THR A 18 -11.51 8.69 -8.76
C THR A 18 -12.25 8.75 -10.10
N VAL A 19 -12.99 9.83 -10.36
CA VAL A 19 -13.71 10.04 -11.64
C VAL A 19 -12.73 10.07 -12.82
N GLU A 20 -11.64 10.84 -12.71
CA GLU A 20 -10.61 10.93 -13.75
C GLU A 20 -9.90 9.60 -13.96
N LYS A 21 -9.55 8.91 -12.88
CA LYS A 21 -8.87 7.59 -12.94
C LYS A 21 -9.77 6.52 -13.58
N LEU A 22 -11.06 6.51 -13.27
CA LEU A 22 -12.03 5.61 -13.90
C LEU A 22 -12.19 5.93 -15.40
N SER A 23 -12.16 7.20 -15.79
CA SER A 23 -12.18 7.59 -17.20
C SER A 23 -10.96 7.07 -17.95
N ASP A 24 -9.75 7.27 -17.40
CA ASP A 24 -8.50 6.77 -17.98
C ASP A 24 -8.51 5.24 -18.11
N LEU A 25 -9.02 4.53 -17.08
CA LEU A 25 -9.14 3.08 -17.08
C LEU A 25 -10.10 2.59 -18.17
N ARG A 26 -11.26 3.21 -18.30
CA ARG A 26 -12.25 2.88 -19.35
C ARG A 26 -11.69 3.07 -20.74
N ASP A 27 -10.87 4.11 -20.96
CA ASP A 27 -10.18 4.30 -22.25
C ASP A 27 -9.12 3.22 -22.50
N ALA A 28 -8.42 2.75 -21.48
CA ALA A 28 -7.52 1.61 -21.60
C ALA A 28 -8.29 0.30 -21.88
N MET A 29 -9.45 0.09 -21.25
CA MET A 29 -10.33 -1.05 -21.54
C MET A 29 -10.81 -1.04 -23.00
N LYS A 30 -11.19 0.12 -23.54
CA LYS A 30 -11.57 0.26 -24.98
C LYS A 30 -10.42 -0.13 -25.89
N LYS A 31 -9.19 0.32 -25.61
CA LYS A 31 -8.00 -0.05 -26.40
C LYS A 31 -7.76 -1.56 -26.39
N ASN A 32 -7.98 -2.21 -25.26
CA ASN A 32 -7.90 -3.67 -25.10
C ASN A 32 -9.15 -4.40 -25.62
N LYS A 33 -10.16 -3.69 -26.12
CA LYS A 33 -11.46 -4.24 -26.55
C LYS A 33 -12.18 -5.03 -25.44
N ALA A 34 -11.94 -4.66 -24.19
CA ALA A 34 -12.56 -5.25 -23.00
C ALA A 34 -13.88 -4.55 -22.68
N GLN A 35 -14.89 -5.32 -22.32
CA GLN A 35 -16.18 -4.84 -21.86
C GLN A 35 -16.20 -4.73 -20.32
N ILE A 36 -15.53 -5.68 -19.68
CA ILE A 36 -15.44 -5.78 -18.23
C ILE A 36 -13.98 -5.88 -17.83
N HIS A 37 -13.61 -5.25 -16.72
CA HIS A 37 -12.33 -5.44 -16.06
C HIS A 37 -12.53 -5.91 -14.64
N LEU A 38 -11.95 -7.06 -14.30
CA LEU A 38 -11.91 -7.60 -12.95
C LEU A 38 -10.59 -7.24 -12.29
N MET A 39 -10.65 -6.62 -11.12
CA MET A 39 -9.48 -6.22 -10.35
C MET A 39 -9.41 -7.01 -9.05
N THR A 40 -8.23 -7.55 -8.77
CA THR A 40 -7.96 -8.38 -7.58
C THR A 40 -6.77 -7.91 -6.77
N ALA A 41 -5.97 -6.99 -7.30
CA ALA A 41 -4.80 -6.42 -6.63
C ALA A 41 -5.22 -5.26 -5.73
N LEU A 42 -5.04 -5.42 -4.42
CA LEU A 42 -5.53 -4.48 -3.39
C LEU A 42 -4.96 -3.06 -3.55
N ASP A 43 -3.67 -2.96 -3.87
CA ASP A 43 -2.96 -1.69 -4.05
C ASP A 43 -3.42 -0.94 -5.31
N GLU A 44 -3.79 -1.65 -6.36
CA GLU A 44 -4.33 -1.09 -7.60
C GLU A 44 -5.77 -0.59 -7.39
N ILE A 45 -6.58 -1.33 -6.61
CA ILE A 45 -7.94 -0.93 -6.22
C ILE A 45 -7.89 0.30 -5.31
N ALA A 46 -7.03 0.28 -4.29
CA ALA A 46 -6.84 1.41 -3.38
C ALA A 46 -6.39 2.68 -4.13
N TRP A 47 -5.47 2.53 -5.11
CA TRP A 47 -5.03 3.65 -5.95
C TRP A 47 -6.16 4.16 -6.85
N LEU A 48 -6.92 3.28 -7.49
CA LEU A 48 -8.01 3.65 -8.41
C LEU A 48 -9.08 4.50 -7.72
N PHE A 49 -9.52 4.05 -6.56
CA PHE A 49 -10.61 4.69 -5.81
C PHE A 49 -10.13 5.79 -4.83
N ASN A 50 -8.84 6.08 -4.75
CA ASN A 50 -8.27 6.99 -3.75
C ASN A 50 -8.68 6.61 -2.33
N LEU A 51 -8.76 5.33 -2.04
CA LEU A 51 -9.09 4.78 -0.73
C LEU A 51 -7.89 4.07 -0.11
N ARG A 52 -7.86 4.03 1.22
CA ARG A 52 -6.86 3.31 1.99
C ARG A 52 -7.53 2.56 3.13
N GLY A 53 -6.84 1.61 3.71
CA GLY A 53 -7.27 0.85 4.87
C GLY A 53 -6.07 0.22 5.56
N ASN A 54 -6.29 -0.65 6.55
CA ASN A 54 -5.24 -1.24 7.38
C ASN A 54 -5.39 -2.75 7.51
N ASP A 55 -6.01 -3.41 6.52
CA ASP A 55 -6.20 -4.87 6.58
C ASP A 55 -4.90 -5.66 6.41
N ILE A 56 -3.88 -5.05 5.83
CA ILE A 56 -2.56 -5.64 5.61
C ILE A 56 -1.51 -4.82 6.35
N VAL A 57 -0.77 -5.46 7.24
CA VAL A 57 0.29 -4.81 8.02
C VAL A 57 1.34 -4.20 7.10
N ASN A 58 1.79 -2.99 7.40
CA ASN A 58 2.78 -2.21 6.64
C ASN A 58 2.33 -1.81 5.22
N ASN A 59 1.06 -2.00 4.90
CA ASN A 59 0.54 -1.65 3.59
C ASN A 59 -0.89 -1.07 3.74
N PRO A 60 -1.11 0.23 3.49
CA PRO A 60 -2.38 0.89 3.76
C PRO A 60 -3.44 0.54 2.70
N VAL A 61 -3.77 -0.73 2.58
CA VAL A 61 -4.79 -1.27 1.69
C VAL A 61 -5.88 -2.00 2.48
N PHE A 62 -6.97 -2.33 1.82
CA PHE A 62 -8.11 -3.01 2.41
C PHE A 62 -8.51 -4.20 1.53
N LEU A 63 -9.09 -5.22 2.15
CA LEU A 63 -9.56 -6.41 1.44
C LEU A 63 -10.71 -6.04 0.50
N SER A 64 -10.49 -6.21 -0.80
CA SER A 64 -11.42 -5.74 -1.82
C SER A 64 -11.29 -6.49 -3.13
N TYR A 65 -12.35 -6.41 -3.92
CA TYR A 65 -12.36 -6.65 -5.35
C TYR A 65 -13.01 -5.46 -6.06
N ALA A 66 -12.79 -5.35 -7.37
CA ALA A 66 -13.56 -4.40 -8.17
C ALA A 66 -13.94 -5.02 -9.52
N LEU A 67 -15.11 -4.61 -10.02
CA LEU A 67 -15.61 -4.93 -11.35
C LEU A 67 -15.98 -3.62 -12.03
N ILE A 68 -15.33 -3.34 -13.14
CA ILE A 68 -15.50 -2.09 -13.87
C ILE A 68 -16.04 -2.42 -15.27
N THR A 69 -17.10 -1.74 -15.66
CA THR A 69 -17.63 -1.73 -17.03
C THR A 69 -17.40 -0.35 -17.67
N GLN A 70 -17.84 -0.16 -18.91
CA GLN A 70 -17.77 1.14 -19.55
C GLN A 70 -18.64 2.21 -18.84
N ASP A 71 -19.71 1.78 -18.20
CA ASP A 71 -20.70 2.68 -17.61
C ASP A 71 -20.77 2.60 -16.07
N GLU A 72 -20.45 1.44 -15.51
CA GLU A 72 -20.61 1.15 -14.09
C GLU A 72 -19.26 0.82 -13.42
N ALA A 73 -19.19 0.99 -12.11
CA ALA A 73 -18.07 0.59 -11.29
C ALA A 73 -18.59 0.02 -9.96
N TYR A 74 -18.12 -1.18 -9.61
CA TYR A 74 -18.48 -1.87 -8.39
C TYR A 74 -17.24 -2.09 -7.53
N LEU A 75 -17.34 -1.73 -6.27
CA LEU A 75 -16.33 -1.99 -5.24
C LEU A 75 -16.90 -3.01 -4.24
N TYR A 76 -16.24 -4.15 -4.10
CA TYR A 76 -16.62 -5.22 -3.19
C TYR A 76 -15.76 -5.17 -1.95
N VAL A 77 -16.36 -4.89 -0.81
CA VAL A 77 -15.69 -4.79 0.51
C VAL A 77 -16.61 -5.33 1.59
N GLN A 78 -16.07 -5.59 2.77
CA GLN A 78 -16.90 -5.73 3.96
C GLN A 78 -17.49 -4.35 4.28
N LYS A 79 -18.81 -4.17 4.12
CA LYS A 79 -19.45 -2.84 4.25
C LYS A 79 -19.24 -2.22 5.62
N GLU A 80 -19.10 -3.04 6.66
CA GLU A 80 -18.82 -2.58 8.01
C GLU A 80 -17.46 -1.82 8.10
N ALA A 81 -16.53 -2.03 7.15
CA ALA A 81 -15.26 -1.31 7.11
C ALA A 81 -15.42 0.18 6.73
N ILE A 82 -16.53 0.56 6.08
CA ILE A 82 -16.75 1.97 5.68
C ILE A 82 -17.10 2.85 6.88
N LYS A 83 -17.66 2.32 7.97
CA LYS A 83 -18.02 3.08 9.18
C LYS A 83 -18.85 4.34 8.88
N GLU A 84 -19.97 4.18 8.18
CA GLU A 84 -20.83 5.27 7.64
C GLU A 84 -21.30 6.29 8.68
N ASP A 85 -21.39 5.92 9.95
CA ASP A 85 -21.75 6.78 11.07
C ASP A 85 -20.63 7.75 11.50
N THR A 86 -19.40 7.50 11.06
CA THR A 86 -18.23 8.35 11.35
C THR A 86 -18.01 9.43 10.29
N LYS A 87 -17.22 10.45 10.64
CA LYS A 87 -16.78 11.47 9.67
C LYS A 87 -16.01 10.83 8.51
N MET A 88 -15.10 9.92 8.81
CA MET A 88 -14.28 9.19 7.84
C MET A 88 -15.14 8.39 6.85
N GLY A 89 -16.10 7.61 7.35
CA GLY A 89 -17.01 6.84 6.52
C GLY A 89 -17.88 7.72 5.62
N LYS A 90 -18.36 8.86 6.12
CA LYS A 90 -19.11 9.84 5.31
C LYS A 90 -18.26 10.42 4.17
N GLU A 91 -16.97 10.68 4.40
CA GLU A 91 -16.03 11.13 3.37
C GLU A 91 -15.83 10.04 2.29
N VAL A 92 -15.71 8.77 2.70
CA VAL A 92 -15.62 7.62 1.78
C VAL A 92 -16.90 7.50 0.95
N CYS A 93 -18.08 7.52 1.59
CA CYS A 93 -19.37 7.45 0.89
C CYS A 93 -19.55 8.59 -0.11
N ALA A 94 -19.16 9.82 0.26
CA ALA A 94 -19.25 10.97 -0.61
C ALA A 94 -18.32 10.83 -1.86
N ALA A 95 -17.08 10.40 -1.66
CA ALA A 95 -16.14 10.16 -2.75
C ALA A 95 -16.60 9.07 -3.72
N LEU A 96 -17.14 7.98 -3.20
CA LEU A 96 -17.69 6.88 -4.02
C LEU A 96 -18.96 7.31 -4.77
N ALA A 97 -19.84 8.08 -4.11
CA ALA A 97 -21.06 8.61 -4.73
C ALA A 97 -20.75 9.60 -5.87
N GLU A 98 -19.77 10.50 -5.68
CA GLU A 98 -19.30 11.42 -6.72
C GLU A 98 -18.81 10.65 -7.96
N ALA A 99 -18.06 9.57 -7.75
CA ALA A 99 -17.55 8.72 -8.80
C ALA A 99 -18.57 7.69 -9.33
N LYS A 100 -19.79 7.68 -8.82
CA LYS A 100 -20.86 6.72 -9.14
C LYS A 100 -20.42 5.26 -8.95
N VAL A 101 -19.63 4.99 -7.92
CA VAL A 101 -19.18 3.65 -7.56
C VAL A 101 -20.22 3.01 -6.64
N GLN A 102 -20.68 1.83 -7.00
CA GLN A 102 -21.61 1.04 -6.20
C GLN A 102 -20.83 0.12 -5.25
N VAL A 103 -21.15 0.17 -3.95
CA VAL A 103 -20.53 -0.70 -2.95
C VAL A 103 -21.36 -1.96 -2.80
N LYS A 104 -20.70 -3.11 -2.91
CA LYS A 104 -21.28 -4.45 -2.69
C LYS A 104 -20.56 -5.17 -1.57
N GLU A 105 -21.19 -6.23 -1.03
CA GLU A 105 -20.53 -7.10 -0.08
C GLU A 105 -19.37 -7.87 -0.72
N TYR A 106 -18.28 -8.01 0.01
CA TYR A 106 -17.09 -8.74 -0.45
C TYR A 106 -17.42 -10.14 -0.97
N ALA A 107 -18.34 -10.85 -0.29
CA ALA A 107 -18.75 -12.20 -0.64
C ALA A 107 -19.55 -12.30 -1.96
N GLU A 108 -20.13 -11.20 -2.45
CA GLU A 108 -20.92 -11.19 -3.68
C GLU A 108 -20.05 -11.24 -4.94
N PHE A 109 -18.75 -10.91 -4.85
CA PHE A 109 -17.88 -10.79 -6.01
C PHE A 109 -17.85 -12.03 -6.90
N LEU A 110 -17.61 -13.21 -6.34
CA LEU A 110 -17.54 -14.44 -7.15
C LEU A 110 -18.91 -14.79 -7.77
N GLN A 111 -20.01 -14.45 -7.13
CA GLN A 111 -21.34 -14.67 -7.67
C GLN A 111 -21.61 -13.74 -8.88
N ASP A 112 -21.23 -12.47 -8.76
CA ASP A 112 -21.37 -11.51 -9.85
C ASP A 112 -20.47 -11.88 -11.03
N VAL A 113 -19.23 -12.35 -10.77
CA VAL A 113 -18.33 -12.86 -11.81
C VAL A 113 -18.95 -14.07 -12.52
N ALA A 114 -19.55 -15.02 -11.80
CA ALA A 114 -20.19 -16.20 -12.37
C ALA A 114 -21.45 -15.87 -13.20
N ALA A 115 -22.07 -14.74 -12.92
CA ALA A 115 -23.25 -14.26 -13.66
C ALA A 115 -22.90 -13.64 -15.02
N LEU A 116 -21.64 -13.30 -15.28
CA LEU A 116 -21.19 -12.75 -16.57
C LEU A 116 -21.35 -13.78 -17.68
N LYS A 117 -21.92 -13.37 -18.83
CA LYS A 117 -22.14 -14.23 -19.98
C LYS A 117 -21.79 -13.52 -21.28
N ASN A 118 -21.07 -14.20 -22.17
CA ASN A 118 -20.71 -13.71 -23.49
C ASN A 118 -19.90 -12.38 -23.49
N GLU A 119 -19.21 -12.08 -22.40
CA GLU A 119 -18.47 -10.84 -22.21
C GLU A 119 -16.97 -11.00 -22.54
N LYS A 120 -16.33 -9.87 -22.88
CA LYS A 120 -14.87 -9.79 -22.98
C LYS A 120 -14.32 -9.24 -21.68
N VAL A 121 -13.70 -10.11 -20.91
CA VAL A 121 -13.24 -9.84 -19.54
C VAL A 121 -11.73 -9.63 -19.53
N LEU A 122 -11.28 -8.43 -19.17
CA LEU A 122 -9.87 -8.15 -18.91
C LEU A 122 -9.52 -8.63 -17.50
N LEU A 123 -8.53 -9.51 -17.41
CA LEU A 123 -8.04 -10.06 -16.14
C LEU A 123 -6.58 -10.46 -16.28
N GLU A 124 -5.73 -9.97 -15.41
CA GLU A 124 -4.36 -10.45 -15.28
C GLU A 124 -4.35 -11.76 -14.47
N ARG A 125 -4.42 -12.89 -15.18
CA ARG A 125 -4.59 -14.22 -14.56
C ARG A 125 -3.48 -14.59 -13.59
N LYS A 126 -2.26 -14.10 -13.82
CA LYS A 126 -1.12 -14.35 -12.92
C LYS A 126 -1.27 -13.75 -11.53
N LYS A 127 -2.08 -12.70 -11.39
CA LYS A 127 -2.38 -12.01 -10.12
C LYS A 127 -3.77 -12.39 -9.56
N ALA A 128 -4.59 -13.08 -10.31
CA ALA A 128 -5.90 -13.54 -9.87
C ALA A 128 -5.81 -14.89 -9.17
N SER A 129 -6.64 -15.09 -8.16
CA SER A 129 -6.76 -16.41 -7.52
C SER A 129 -7.42 -17.42 -8.48
N PHE A 130 -7.14 -18.69 -8.26
CA PHE A 130 -7.75 -19.77 -9.02
C PHE A 130 -9.29 -19.70 -8.97
N ALA A 131 -9.87 -19.39 -7.81
CA ALA A 131 -11.31 -19.28 -7.64
C ALA A 131 -11.92 -18.19 -8.54
N VAL A 132 -11.26 -17.03 -8.70
CA VAL A 132 -11.73 -15.97 -9.61
C VAL A 132 -11.69 -16.46 -11.07
N CYS A 133 -10.61 -17.11 -11.48
CA CYS A 133 -10.49 -17.64 -12.84
C CYS A 133 -11.55 -18.68 -13.18
N GLU A 134 -11.81 -19.60 -12.26
CA GLU A 134 -12.81 -20.68 -12.43
C GLU A 134 -14.26 -20.17 -12.36
N SER A 135 -14.50 -19.03 -11.70
CA SER A 135 -15.84 -18.43 -11.64
C SER A 135 -16.28 -17.78 -12.94
N ILE A 136 -15.36 -17.49 -13.86
CA ILE A 136 -15.71 -16.86 -15.14
C ILE A 136 -16.36 -17.89 -16.04
N ASP A 137 -17.57 -17.62 -16.49
CA ASP A 137 -18.32 -18.53 -17.36
C ASP A 137 -17.58 -18.78 -18.69
N ALA A 138 -17.63 -20.02 -19.17
CA ALA A 138 -16.95 -20.45 -20.40
C ALA A 138 -17.39 -19.71 -21.67
N SER A 139 -18.56 -19.06 -21.67
CA SER A 139 -19.01 -18.19 -22.76
C SER A 139 -18.25 -16.87 -22.83
N CYS A 140 -17.58 -16.46 -21.75
CA CYS A 140 -16.79 -15.25 -21.69
C CYS A 140 -15.42 -15.43 -22.32
N ARG A 141 -14.94 -14.39 -23.01
CA ARG A 141 -13.58 -14.35 -23.55
C ARG A 141 -12.65 -13.61 -22.59
N ILE A 142 -11.73 -14.30 -21.98
CA ILE A 142 -10.70 -13.67 -21.13
C ILE A 142 -9.65 -13.02 -22.03
N ILE A 143 -9.35 -11.74 -21.73
CA ILE A 143 -8.23 -10.97 -22.25
C ILE A 143 -7.19 -10.97 -21.13
N ASP A 144 -6.20 -11.89 -21.22
CA ASP A 144 -5.16 -12.06 -20.23
C ASP A 144 -4.02 -11.06 -20.47
N GLU A 145 -4.21 -9.87 -19.96
CA GLU A 145 -3.27 -8.76 -20.09
C GLU A 145 -3.05 -8.10 -18.71
N MET A 146 -1.92 -7.40 -18.57
CA MET A 146 -1.59 -6.66 -17.37
C MET A 146 -2.70 -5.65 -17.02
N ASN A 147 -3.04 -5.54 -15.75
CA ASN A 147 -3.99 -4.53 -15.28
C ASN A 147 -3.51 -3.12 -15.67
N PRO A 148 -4.28 -2.34 -16.45
CA PRO A 148 -3.89 -0.98 -16.82
C PRO A 148 -3.58 -0.07 -15.63
N CYS A 149 -4.24 -0.27 -14.48
CA CYS A 149 -3.96 0.48 -13.25
C CYS A 149 -2.54 0.26 -12.73
N ALA A 150 -1.91 -0.90 -12.98
CA ALA A 150 -0.53 -1.15 -12.60
C ALA A 150 0.42 -0.14 -13.26
N THR A 151 0.27 0.08 -14.57
CA THR A 151 1.06 1.07 -15.32
C THR A 151 0.70 2.51 -14.93
N MET A 152 -0.59 2.82 -14.80
CA MET A 152 -1.04 4.16 -14.43
C MET A 152 -0.53 4.57 -13.05
N LYS A 153 -0.52 3.65 -12.07
CA LYS A 153 0.03 3.86 -10.74
C LYS A 153 1.55 3.99 -10.75
N ALA A 154 2.24 3.22 -11.58
CA ALA A 154 3.69 3.25 -11.67
C ALA A 154 4.19 4.56 -12.30
N VAL A 155 3.51 5.09 -13.32
CA VAL A 155 3.82 6.37 -13.97
C VAL A 155 3.14 7.51 -13.22
N LYS A 156 3.84 8.06 -12.26
CA LYS A 156 3.30 9.06 -11.34
C LYS A 156 3.01 10.39 -12.04
N ASN A 157 1.87 11.02 -11.69
CA ASN A 157 1.55 12.39 -12.10
C ASN A 157 2.42 13.42 -11.35
N ALA A 158 2.34 14.70 -11.75
CA ALA A 158 3.15 15.76 -11.17
C ALA A 158 2.93 15.94 -9.65
N THR A 159 1.70 15.79 -9.18
CA THR A 159 1.35 15.88 -7.75
C THR A 159 1.92 14.70 -6.96
N GLU A 160 1.80 13.48 -7.46
CA GLU A 160 2.39 12.29 -6.84
C GLU A 160 3.92 12.37 -6.79
N ILE A 161 4.57 12.92 -7.84
CA ILE A 161 6.04 13.14 -7.85
C ILE A 161 6.43 14.15 -6.76
N GLU A 162 5.75 15.28 -6.67
CA GLU A 162 6.04 16.31 -5.68
C GLU A 162 5.80 15.79 -4.24
N ASN A 163 4.73 15.06 -4.03
CA ASN A 163 4.43 14.44 -2.75
C ASN A 163 5.46 13.35 -2.40
N MET A 164 5.91 12.55 -3.35
CA MET A 164 6.98 11.58 -3.13
C MET A 164 8.30 12.26 -2.69
N ARG A 165 8.64 13.41 -3.28
CA ARG A 165 9.80 14.20 -2.83
C ARG A 165 9.63 14.69 -1.39
N LYS A 166 8.42 15.14 -1.00
CA LYS A 166 8.11 15.55 0.38
C LYS A 166 8.23 14.38 1.36
N ALA A 167 7.69 13.20 1.01
CA ALA A 167 7.83 12.00 1.83
C ALA A 167 9.30 11.65 2.07
N HIS A 168 10.13 11.66 1.03
CA HIS A 168 11.56 11.37 1.15
C HIS A 168 12.33 12.46 1.91
N LEU A 169 11.93 13.73 1.84
CA LEU A 169 12.51 14.79 2.68
C LEU A 169 12.21 14.55 4.16
N LYS A 170 10.97 14.24 4.51
CA LYS A 170 10.56 13.91 5.88
C LYS A 170 11.34 12.70 6.40
N ASP A 171 11.39 11.65 5.62
CA ASP A 171 12.10 10.44 5.98
C ASP A 171 13.62 10.66 6.09
N GLY A 172 14.20 11.44 5.19
CA GLY A 172 15.61 11.85 5.28
C GLY A 172 15.94 12.62 6.57
N ILE A 173 15.01 13.45 7.05
CA ILE A 173 15.14 14.13 8.35
C ILE A 173 15.11 13.12 9.49
N ALA A 174 14.17 12.15 9.49
CA ALA A 174 14.07 11.12 10.50
C ALA A 174 15.34 10.25 10.53
N VAL A 175 15.82 9.80 9.38
CA VAL A 175 17.06 9.00 9.25
C VAL A 175 18.31 9.79 9.71
N THR A 176 18.35 11.10 9.45
CA THR A 176 19.46 11.96 9.91
C THR A 176 19.43 12.15 11.43
N LYS A 177 18.25 12.39 12.00
CA LYS A 177 18.06 12.44 13.46
C LYS A 177 18.44 11.11 14.11
N PHE A 178 18.04 9.98 13.49
CA PHE A 178 18.40 8.65 13.96
C PHE A 178 19.92 8.43 13.94
N MET A 179 20.60 8.80 12.87
CA MET A 179 22.08 8.71 12.81
C MET A 179 22.74 9.53 13.92
N TYR A 180 22.26 10.75 14.16
CA TYR A 180 22.76 11.61 15.24
C TYR A 180 22.56 10.95 16.60
N TRP A 181 21.33 10.50 16.88
CA TRP A 181 21.01 9.82 18.13
C TRP A 181 21.88 8.57 18.34
N LEU A 182 21.97 7.70 17.32
CA LEU A 182 22.74 6.46 17.38
C LEU A 182 24.20 6.74 17.74
N LYS A 183 24.84 7.70 17.04
CA LYS A 183 26.26 8.06 17.25
C LYS A 183 26.54 8.65 18.63
N HIS A 184 25.60 9.34 19.25
CA HIS A 184 25.79 9.96 20.56
C HIS A 184 25.35 9.08 21.73
N THR A 185 24.55 8.05 21.46
CA THR A 185 23.97 7.21 22.51
C THR A 185 24.67 5.84 22.62
N ILE A 186 25.27 5.37 21.54
CA ILE A 186 25.96 4.07 21.55
C ILE A 186 27.06 4.02 22.60
N GLY A 187 27.00 3.00 23.48
CA GLY A 187 27.94 2.82 24.58
C GLY A 187 27.63 3.66 25.83
N THR A 188 26.62 4.54 25.81
CA THR A 188 26.19 5.32 27.00
C THR A 188 25.01 4.67 27.72
N CYS A 189 24.27 3.80 27.09
CA CYS A 189 23.17 3.03 27.66
C CYS A 189 23.05 1.67 26.98
N ASP A 190 22.23 0.77 27.57
CA ASP A 190 21.89 -0.51 26.94
C ASP A 190 21.04 -0.27 25.70
N MET A 191 21.51 -0.76 24.56
CA MET A 191 20.86 -0.70 23.26
C MET A 191 20.83 -2.06 22.59
N THR A 192 19.77 -2.34 21.86
CA THR A 192 19.60 -3.55 21.06
C THR A 192 19.20 -3.19 19.63
N GLU A 193 19.21 -4.16 18.74
CA GLU A 193 18.66 -4.01 17.40
C GLU A 193 17.19 -3.53 17.44
N MET A 194 16.37 -4.05 18.38
CA MET A 194 14.99 -3.59 18.58
C MET A 194 14.92 -2.13 19.05
N THR A 195 15.82 -1.71 19.96
CA THR A 195 15.90 -0.30 20.37
C THR A 195 16.16 0.62 19.19
N ALA A 196 17.03 0.21 18.26
CA ALA A 196 17.31 0.95 17.05
C ALA A 196 16.10 0.98 16.10
N ALA A 197 15.42 -0.17 15.92
CA ALA A 197 14.22 -0.27 15.09
C ALA A 197 13.09 0.63 15.60
N HIS A 198 12.77 0.58 16.88
CA HIS A 198 11.75 1.43 17.49
C HIS A 198 12.10 2.92 17.39
N LYS A 199 13.39 3.28 17.56
CA LYS A 199 13.81 4.68 17.53
C LYS A 199 13.64 5.32 16.17
N ILE A 200 13.95 4.60 15.08
CA ILE A 200 13.75 5.16 13.73
C ILE A 200 12.26 5.35 13.41
N GLU A 201 11.39 4.44 13.87
CA GLU A 201 9.94 4.56 13.71
C GLU A 201 9.38 5.76 14.49
N GLU A 202 9.80 5.94 15.75
CA GLU A 202 9.44 7.12 16.56
C GLU A 202 9.80 8.43 15.85
N LEU A 203 11.01 8.52 15.31
CA LEU A 203 11.47 9.71 14.60
C LEU A 203 10.72 9.97 13.27
N ARG A 204 10.21 8.91 12.61
CA ARG A 204 9.31 9.04 11.47
C ARG A 204 7.94 9.57 11.89
N ALA A 205 7.39 9.06 12.98
CA ALA A 205 6.10 9.52 13.50
C ALA A 205 6.11 11.01 13.85
N GLU A 206 7.26 11.57 14.27
CA GLU A 206 7.42 13.01 14.51
C GLU A 206 7.25 13.89 13.26
N GLN A 207 7.39 13.33 12.04
CA GLN A 207 7.42 14.12 10.81
C GLN A 207 6.04 14.57 10.30
N GLY A 208 4.96 14.10 10.92
CA GLY A 208 3.58 14.37 10.51
C GLY A 208 3.14 13.63 9.25
N ASN A 209 1.86 13.34 9.14
CA ASN A 209 1.25 12.53 8.08
C ASN A 209 1.85 11.10 7.95
N TYR A 210 2.57 10.64 8.95
CA TYR A 210 3.05 9.27 9.06
C TYR A 210 1.88 8.35 9.42
N ILE A 211 1.81 7.19 8.78
CA ILE A 211 0.74 6.20 8.97
C ILE A 211 1.30 5.02 9.75
N GLU A 212 2.32 4.35 9.21
CA GLU A 212 2.94 3.15 9.74
C GLU A 212 4.30 2.88 9.05
N PRO A 213 5.11 1.92 9.50
CA PRO A 213 6.25 1.44 8.73
C PRO A 213 5.80 0.90 7.37
N SER A 214 6.63 1.08 6.32
CA SER A 214 6.35 0.50 4.99
C SER A 214 6.70 -0.98 4.89
N PHE A 215 7.50 -1.47 5.81
CA PHE A 215 7.83 -2.88 6.07
C PHE A 215 8.44 -3.01 7.47
N VAL A 216 8.53 -4.24 7.96
CA VAL A 216 9.14 -4.49 9.27
C VAL A 216 10.61 -4.04 9.24
N THR A 217 10.97 -3.10 10.11
CA THR A 217 12.32 -2.53 10.16
C THR A 217 13.38 -3.61 10.38
N ILE A 218 14.36 -3.66 9.51
CA ILE A 218 15.56 -4.48 9.64
C ILE A 218 16.62 -3.64 10.34
N ALA A 219 16.98 -3.99 11.57
CA ALA A 219 18.15 -3.45 12.27
C ALA A 219 19.07 -4.61 12.57
N ALA A 220 20.15 -4.74 11.79
CA ALA A 220 20.98 -5.94 11.79
C ALA A 220 22.44 -5.61 12.14
N TYR A 221 22.90 -6.10 13.27
CA TYR A 221 24.22 -5.83 13.82
C TYR A 221 25.19 -6.96 13.50
N LYS A 222 26.36 -6.59 12.94
CA LYS A 222 27.47 -7.52 12.58
C LYS A 222 26.94 -8.66 11.69
N GLU A 223 27.13 -9.92 12.11
CA GLU A 223 26.77 -11.12 11.34
C GLU A 223 25.28 -11.24 11.04
N ASN A 224 24.36 -10.61 11.81
CA ASN A 224 22.94 -10.62 11.48
C ASN A 224 22.64 -9.90 10.15
N ALA A 225 23.49 -8.92 9.77
CA ALA A 225 23.35 -8.23 8.49
C ALA A 225 23.67 -9.10 7.25
N ALA A 226 24.24 -10.28 7.45
CA ALA A 226 24.47 -11.24 6.37
C ALA A 226 23.20 -12.09 6.06
N MET A 227 22.20 -12.04 6.89
CA MET A 227 20.94 -12.77 6.70
C MET A 227 19.93 -11.91 5.95
N CYS A 228 19.59 -12.32 4.71
CA CYS A 228 18.55 -11.67 3.94
C CYS A 228 17.22 -11.69 4.73
N HIS A 229 16.51 -10.55 4.76
CA HIS A 229 15.23 -10.41 5.47
C HIS A 229 15.32 -10.72 6.98
N TYR A 230 16.47 -10.43 7.61
CA TYR A 230 16.58 -10.52 9.07
C TYR A 230 15.62 -9.54 9.74
N HIS A 231 14.85 -10.03 10.69
CA HIS A 231 14.01 -9.18 11.54
C HIS A 231 14.37 -9.42 13.00
N PRO A 232 14.84 -8.39 13.74
CA PRO A 232 14.99 -8.51 15.17
C PRO A 232 13.63 -8.67 15.85
N SER A 233 13.61 -9.38 16.97
CA SER A 233 12.45 -9.46 17.86
C SER A 233 12.91 -9.25 19.31
N ASP A 234 11.95 -9.00 20.21
CA ASP A 234 12.28 -8.85 21.64
C ASP A 234 12.94 -10.11 22.23
N GLU A 235 12.62 -11.28 21.67
CA GLU A 235 13.18 -12.57 22.10
C GLU A 235 14.54 -12.85 21.44
N VAL A 236 14.74 -12.36 20.20
CA VAL A 236 15.94 -12.64 19.41
C VAL A 236 16.46 -11.36 18.81
N CYS A 237 17.28 -10.65 19.55
CA CYS A 237 18.00 -9.47 19.08
C CYS A 237 19.36 -9.33 19.77
N LYS A 238 20.31 -8.71 19.08
CA LYS A 238 21.63 -8.46 19.65
C LYS A 238 21.72 -7.16 20.41
N LYS A 239 22.53 -7.16 21.47
CA LYS A 239 22.99 -5.92 22.09
C LYS A 239 23.99 -5.22 21.19
N LEU A 240 23.77 -3.93 20.95
CA LEU A 240 24.70 -3.08 20.21
C LEU A 240 25.86 -2.67 21.12
N LYS A 241 27.06 -2.65 20.55
CA LYS A 241 28.28 -2.19 21.21
C LYS A 241 28.91 -1.06 20.39
N PRO A 242 29.76 -0.19 20.99
CA PRO A 242 30.46 0.87 20.27
C PRO A 242 31.61 0.30 19.41
N GLU A 243 31.29 -0.65 18.55
CA GLU A 243 32.20 -1.34 17.60
C GLU A 243 31.42 -1.96 16.44
N GLY A 244 32.06 -2.13 15.30
CA GLY A 244 31.48 -2.84 14.15
C GLY A 244 30.40 -2.04 13.42
N LEU A 245 29.60 -2.75 12.62
CA LEU A 245 28.60 -2.18 11.71
C LEU A 245 27.18 -2.56 12.13
N LEU A 246 26.24 -1.59 12.02
CA LEU A 246 24.81 -1.78 12.09
C LEU A 246 24.18 -1.41 10.73
N LEU A 247 23.57 -2.36 10.07
CA LEU A 247 22.72 -2.12 8.90
C LEU A 247 21.30 -1.82 9.38
N VAL A 248 20.71 -0.72 8.91
CA VAL A 248 19.31 -0.40 9.15
C VAL A 248 18.62 -0.21 7.80
N ASP A 249 17.67 -1.08 7.52
CA ASP A 249 16.80 -1.04 6.35
C ASP A 249 15.36 -0.83 6.83
N SER A 250 14.75 0.27 6.42
CA SER A 250 13.49 0.74 7.00
C SER A 250 12.82 1.75 6.10
N GLY A 251 11.53 1.91 6.27
CA GLY A 251 10.74 2.88 5.51
C GLY A 251 9.47 3.29 6.22
N GLY A 252 8.73 4.23 5.65
CA GLY A 252 7.48 4.72 6.20
C GLY A 252 6.41 4.91 5.15
N GLN A 253 5.17 4.64 5.54
CA GLN A 253 3.98 5.03 4.83
C GLN A 253 3.58 6.42 5.31
N TYR A 254 3.51 7.38 4.40
CA TYR A 254 3.02 8.74 4.63
C TYR A 254 1.83 9.03 3.72
N LEU A 255 1.00 10.01 4.05
CA LEU A 255 -0.06 10.46 3.13
C LEU A 255 0.51 10.89 1.78
N GLU A 256 1.74 11.40 1.77
CA GLU A 256 2.46 11.86 0.58
C GLU A 256 3.07 10.73 -0.25
N GLY A 257 3.36 9.58 0.36
CA GLY A 257 3.97 8.45 -0.35
C GLY A 257 4.69 7.46 0.55
N THR A 258 5.27 6.45 -0.06
CA THR A 258 6.00 5.37 0.61
C THR A 258 7.50 5.58 0.45
N THR A 259 8.27 5.36 1.53
CA THR A 259 9.72 5.42 1.53
C THR A 259 10.33 4.06 1.86
N ASP A 260 11.58 3.89 1.43
CA ASP A 260 12.41 2.71 1.64
C ASP A 260 13.87 3.19 1.62
N ILE A 261 14.57 3.13 2.76
CA ILE A 261 15.93 3.67 2.92
C ILE A 261 16.77 2.71 3.72
N THR A 262 17.85 2.23 3.11
CA THR A 262 18.88 1.42 3.77
C THR A 262 20.12 2.26 4.05
N ARG A 263 20.68 2.16 5.27
CA ARG A 263 21.97 2.75 5.66
C ARG A 263 22.74 1.79 6.57
N THR A 264 24.07 1.80 6.39
CA THR A 264 24.99 1.07 7.26
C THR A 264 25.80 2.06 8.09
N TYR A 265 25.78 1.90 9.40
CA TYR A 265 26.43 2.79 10.37
C TYR A 265 27.61 2.09 11.04
N ALA A 266 28.78 2.71 11.01
CA ALA A 266 29.89 2.30 11.87
C ALA A 266 29.62 2.78 13.30
N LEU A 267 29.54 1.85 14.26
CA LEU A 267 29.28 2.14 15.68
C LEU A 267 30.57 2.44 16.47
N GLY A 268 31.72 2.21 15.88
CA GLY A 268 33.05 2.40 16.46
C GLY A 268 34.11 1.78 15.57
N PRO A 269 35.28 1.38 16.13
CA PRO A 269 36.33 0.68 15.37
C PRO A 269 35.75 -0.56 14.65
N LEU A 270 36.25 -0.80 13.44
CA LEU A 270 35.86 -1.93 12.58
C LEU A 270 36.88 -3.05 12.70
#